data_deed767a057979cd86d0850fabd65bad
#
_entry.id   deed767a057979cd86d0850fabd65bad
#
_cell.length_a   1.000
_cell.length_b   1.000
_cell.length_c   1.000
_cell.angle_alpha   90.00
_cell.angle_beta   90.00
_cell.angle_gamma   90.00
#
_symmetry.space_group_name_H-M   'P 1'
#
loop_
_entity.id
_entity.type
_entity.pdbx_description
1 polymer ?
#
loop_
_entity_poly.entity_id
_entity_poly.type
_entity_poly.pdbx_seq_one_letter_code
_entity_poly.pdbx_strand_id
1 'polypeptide(L)'
;MKQAISKVFETAPYVRSRITTGDLMYFVVLALLPCAGMGIYRYGFHAALLIGISVGCAFVLEFLCDLIWKKRAASVMDYSCIVTGLVCGLILPPGAPLWAAAAQSALAIVVFKHASGGLGHNLFNPAMAAKCVLLLVCRGMMLDLSCKNYEGVSPLALLQSGETPNLLEMLTGNVAGYIGTASALAVLAGVVILFLTGIIDLTVPLAAILSFSVCYVLIGRYGLSPYTLAIQLGGGSFLFTAFVMAEDYTTSPISFAARCWYGLIFGAAVFWVRKAGFYEDAVVYALLLVNLLRPLLDKKLAPKPFGASAKKWILKEPKKRRRPQKSDEVRPELTNESLDQAFLQFQEQIEKEARGLEAARYTGDDTLLREALAEAGEEKPKEWNGITGRGMAAAEEEDYEHHVPQHQK
;
A
#
# COMPACT_ATOMS: atom_id res chain seq x y z
N MET A 1 -6.29 28.73 -19.37
CA MET A 1 -5.66 29.65 -18.41
C MET A 1 -5.55 29.06 -16.99
N LYS A 2 -6.63 28.61 -16.32
CA LYS A 2 -6.53 27.96 -14.99
C LYS A 2 -5.61 26.72 -14.93
N GLN A 3 -5.48 25.93 -16.00
CA GLN A 3 -4.57 24.77 -16.06
C GLN A 3 -3.08 25.16 -16.25
N ALA A 4 -2.79 26.33 -16.81
CA ALA A 4 -1.42 26.83 -16.95
C ALA A 4 -0.90 27.40 -15.62
N ILE A 5 -1.76 28.06 -14.85
CA ILE A 5 -1.40 28.65 -13.55
C ILE A 5 -1.14 27.53 -12.49
N SER A 6 -1.87 26.40 -12.55
CA SER A 6 -1.61 25.28 -11.63
C SER A 6 -0.23 24.61 -11.84
N LYS A 7 0.36 24.75 -13.04
CA LYS A 7 1.70 24.23 -13.33
C LYS A 7 2.84 25.08 -12.76
N VAL A 8 2.61 26.35 -12.50
CA VAL A 8 3.65 27.29 -12.01
C VAL A 8 3.83 27.18 -10.48
N PHE A 9 2.80 26.73 -9.76
CA PHE A 9 2.86 26.53 -8.31
C PHE A 9 2.88 25.05 -7.93
N GLU A 10 3.66 24.22 -8.61
CA GLU A 10 3.92 22.88 -8.12
C GLU A 10 4.83 22.96 -6.89
N THR A 11 4.20 22.81 -5.71
CA THR A 11 4.95 22.70 -4.46
C THR A 11 5.90 21.52 -4.49
N ALA A 12 7.14 21.70 -4.01
CA ALA A 12 8.08 20.60 -3.84
C ALA A 12 7.42 19.40 -3.13
N PRO A 13 7.81 18.15 -3.47
CA PRO A 13 9.01 17.77 -4.20
C PRO A 13 8.82 17.77 -5.73
N TYR A 14 9.80 18.30 -6.45
CA TYR A 14 9.80 18.36 -7.92
C TYR A 14 10.06 17.00 -8.58
N VAL A 15 10.64 16.05 -7.83
CA VAL A 15 10.86 14.69 -8.30
C VAL A 15 9.66 13.83 -7.87
N ARG A 16 8.84 13.41 -8.83
CA ARG A 16 7.70 12.52 -8.61
C ARG A 16 7.96 11.18 -9.27
N SER A 17 7.58 10.09 -8.58
CA SER A 17 7.53 8.79 -9.22
C SER A 17 6.53 8.81 -10.38
N ARG A 18 6.88 8.13 -11.48
CA ARG A 18 5.95 7.92 -12.61
C ARG A 18 4.85 6.90 -12.26
N ILE A 19 5.09 6.06 -11.25
CA ILE A 19 4.15 5.04 -10.81
C ILE A 19 3.11 5.68 -9.91
N THR A 20 1.85 5.58 -10.30
CA THR A 20 0.70 6.08 -9.53
C THR A 20 0.18 5.01 -8.56
N THR A 21 -0.64 5.40 -7.59
CA THR A 21 -1.32 4.46 -6.68
C THR A 21 -2.21 3.49 -7.47
N GLY A 22 -2.86 3.97 -8.54
CA GLY A 22 -3.67 3.12 -9.42
C GLY A 22 -2.85 2.04 -10.12
N ASP A 23 -1.64 2.37 -10.59
CA ASP A 23 -0.74 1.38 -11.21
C ASP A 23 -0.35 0.28 -10.22
N LEU A 24 -0.02 0.66 -8.96
CA LEU A 24 0.29 -0.31 -7.91
C LEU A 24 -0.88 -1.24 -7.65
N MET A 25 -2.10 -0.70 -7.50
CA MET A 25 -3.30 -1.49 -7.27
C MET A 25 -3.65 -2.39 -8.47
N TYR A 26 -3.42 -1.92 -9.70
CA TYR A 26 -3.61 -2.72 -10.89
C TYR A 26 -2.71 -3.98 -10.88
N PHE A 27 -1.43 -3.84 -10.54
CA PHE A 27 -0.53 -5.00 -10.42
C PHE A 27 -0.93 -5.95 -9.29
N VAL A 28 -1.47 -5.42 -8.18
CA VAL A 28 -2.02 -6.27 -7.10
C VAL A 28 -3.22 -7.06 -7.60
N VAL A 29 -4.15 -6.44 -8.37
CA VAL A 29 -5.25 -7.18 -9.01
C VAL A 29 -4.71 -8.27 -9.91
N LEU A 30 -3.74 -7.96 -10.79
CA LEU A 30 -3.13 -8.93 -11.69
C LEU A 30 -2.51 -10.13 -10.94
N ALA A 31 -1.84 -9.85 -9.82
CA ALA A 31 -1.22 -10.87 -8.97
C ALA A 31 -2.25 -11.77 -8.25
N LEU A 32 -3.45 -11.27 -8.00
CA LEU A 32 -4.53 -12.05 -7.37
C LEU A 32 -5.32 -12.90 -8.38
N LEU A 33 -5.21 -12.63 -9.70
CA LEU A 33 -5.92 -13.40 -10.73
C LEU A 33 -5.59 -14.90 -10.76
N PRO A 34 -4.33 -15.35 -10.60
CA PRO A 34 -4.02 -16.78 -10.51
C PRO A 34 -4.76 -17.46 -9.35
N CYS A 35 -4.84 -16.80 -8.19
CA CYS A 35 -5.57 -17.30 -7.02
C CYS A 35 -7.08 -17.39 -7.29
N ALA A 36 -7.64 -16.35 -7.92
CA ALA A 36 -9.06 -16.31 -8.30
C ALA A 36 -9.38 -17.38 -9.36
N GLY A 37 -8.55 -17.50 -10.40
CA GLY A 37 -8.71 -18.51 -11.44
C GLY A 37 -8.67 -19.92 -10.90
N MET A 38 -7.70 -20.22 -10.03
CA MET A 38 -7.60 -21.54 -9.41
C MET A 38 -8.77 -21.83 -8.46
N GLY A 39 -9.22 -20.83 -7.69
CA GLY A 39 -10.41 -20.95 -6.84
C GLY A 39 -11.68 -21.23 -7.65
N ILE A 40 -11.89 -20.53 -8.77
CA ILE A 40 -13.02 -20.77 -9.68
C ILE A 40 -12.93 -22.15 -10.33
N TYR A 41 -11.73 -22.52 -10.81
CA TYR A 41 -11.50 -23.84 -11.38
C TYR A 41 -11.84 -24.98 -10.41
N ARG A 42 -11.44 -24.82 -9.14
CA ARG A 42 -11.61 -25.83 -8.11
C ARG A 42 -13.05 -25.92 -7.58
N TYR A 43 -13.64 -24.78 -7.23
CA TYR A 43 -14.93 -24.72 -6.52
C TYR A 43 -16.10 -24.36 -7.45
N GLY A 44 -15.84 -24.11 -8.74
CA GLY A 44 -16.85 -23.89 -9.75
C GLY A 44 -17.53 -22.54 -9.70
N PHE A 45 -18.73 -22.49 -10.29
CA PHE A 45 -19.47 -21.25 -10.50
C PHE A 45 -19.87 -20.52 -9.20
N HIS A 46 -20.07 -21.26 -8.10
CA HIS A 46 -20.40 -20.65 -6.80
C HIS A 46 -19.28 -19.76 -6.29
N ALA A 47 -18.01 -20.19 -6.42
CA ALA A 47 -16.85 -19.37 -6.08
C ALA A 47 -16.75 -18.13 -6.96
N ALA A 48 -17.04 -18.26 -8.25
CA ALA A 48 -17.09 -17.10 -9.16
C ALA A 48 -18.15 -16.07 -8.72
N LEU A 49 -19.33 -16.55 -8.30
CA LEU A 49 -20.37 -15.67 -7.76
C LEU A 49 -19.95 -14.98 -6.47
N LEU A 50 -19.32 -15.71 -5.52
CA LEU A 50 -18.82 -15.13 -4.27
C LEU A 50 -17.79 -14.02 -4.53
N ILE A 51 -16.82 -14.26 -5.42
CA ILE A 51 -15.84 -13.25 -5.83
C ILE A 51 -16.53 -12.07 -6.52
N GLY A 52 -17.42 -12.34 -7.48
CA GLY A 52 -18.14 -11.33 -8.25
C GLY A 52 -18.99 -10.41 -7.38
N ILE A 53 -19.73 -10.99 -6.41
CA ILE A 53 -20.55 -10.24 -5.44
C ILE A 53 -19.65 -9.41 -4.52
N SER A 54 -18.53 -9.99 -4.02
CA SER A 54 -17.59 -9.25 -3.18
C SER A 54 -17.02 -8.04 -3.88
N VAL A 55 -16.55 -8.18 -5.13
CA VAL A 55 -16.00 -7.08 -5.92
C VAL A 55 -17.08 -6.06 -6.29
N GLY A 56 -18.26 -6.53 -6.74
CA GLY A 56 -19.37 -5.66 -7.11
C GLY A 56 -19.89 -4.83 -5.93
N CYS A 57 -20.09 -5.45 -4.76
CA CYS A 57 -20.47 -4.74 -3.54
C CYS A 57 -19.39 -3.74 -3.09
N ALA A 58 -18.14 -4.12 -3.13
CA ALA A 58 -17.04 -3.23 -2.78
C ALA A 58 -17.01 -2.00 -3.69
N PHE A 59 -17.17 -2.18 -5.00
CA PHE A 59 -17.19 -1.09 -5.98
C PHE A 59 -18.37 -0.14 -5.75
N VAL A 60 -19.59 -0.67 -5.61
CA VAL A 60 -20.80 0.13 -5.39
C VAL A 60 -20.71 0.90 -4.08
N LEU A 61 -20.28 0.24 -3.00
CA LEU A 61 -20.18 0.88 -1.68
C LEU A 61 -19.07 1.92 -1.61
N GLU A 62 -17.95 1.70 -2.27
CA GLU A 62 -16.89 2.72 -2.39
C GLU A 62 -17.42 3.97 -3.08
N PHE A 63 -18.12 3.79 -4.22
CA PHE A 63 -18.73 4.90 -4.95
C PHE A 63 -19.74 5.67 -4.09
N LEU A 64 -20.63 4.96 -3.39
CA LEU A 64 -21.61 5.59 -2.50
C LEU A 64 -20.95 6.32 -1.32
N CYS A 65 -19.95 5.72 -0.70
CA CYS A 65 -19.20 6.35 0.38
C CYS A 65 -18.46 7.61 -0.08
N ASP A 66 -17.83 7.58 -1.25
CA ASP A 66 -17.16 8.76 -1.80
C ASP A 66 -18.15 9.88 -2.15
N LEU A 67 -19.33 9.54 -2.64
CA LEU A 67 -20.40 10.51 -2.91
C LEU A 67 -20.89 11.19 -1.61
N ILE A 68 -21.06 10.41 -0.54
CA ILE A 68 -21.60 10.90 0.74
C ILE A 68 -20.54 11.68 1.53
N TRP A 69 -19.34 11.12 1.71
CA TRP A 69 -18.33 11.70 2.61
C TRP A 69 -17.38 12.69 1.92
N LYS A 70 -16.92 12.39 0.71
CA LYS A 70 -15.87 13.18 0.05
C LYS A 70 -16.40 14.12 -1.03
N LYS A 71 -17.67 13.96 -1.42
CA LYS A 71 -18.28 14.68 -2.55
C LYS A 71 -17.45 14.63 -3.86
N ARG A 72 -16.61 13.63 -4.01
CA ARG A 72 -15.74 13.38 -5.17
C ARG A 72 -15.65 11.89 -5.46
N ALA A 73 -16.10 11.46 -6.62
CA ALA A 73 -16.05 10.06 -7.08
C ALA A 73 -14.65 9.62 -7.57
N ALA A 74 -13.60 10.39 -7.30
CA ALA A 74 -12.27 10.14 -7.85
C ALA A 74 -11.53 8.94 -7.23
N SER A 75 -11.92 8.49 -6.03
CA SER A 75 -11.29 7.37 -5.31
C SER A 75 -11.59 6.00 -5.94
N VAL A 76 -12.67 5.89 -6.69
CA VAL A 76 -13.04 4.64 -7.39
C VAL A 76 -12.04 4.30 -8.51
N MET A 77 -11.39 5.31 -9.10
CA MET A 77 -10.39 5.13 -10.16
C MET A 77 -9.04 4.57 -9.65
N ASP A 78 -8.83 4.51 -8.34
CA ASP A 78 -7.58 4.00 -7.75
C ASP A 78 -7.52 2.47 -7.68
N TYR A 79 -8.50 1.74 -8.19
CA TYR A 79 -8.63 0.28 -8.14
C TYR A 79 -8.61 -0.34 -6.73
N SER A 80 -8.46 0.45 -5.68
CA SER A 80 -8.32 -0.04 -4.30
C SER A 80 -9.56 -0.76 -3.79
N CYS A 81 -10.75 -0.38 -4.26
CA CYS A 81 -12.01 -1.07 -3.95
C CYS A 81 -12.05 -2.47 -4.60
N ILE A 82 -11.52 -2.61 -5.82
CA ILE A 82 -11.44 -3.89 -6.53
C ILE A 82 -10.50 -4.83 -5.79
N VAL A 83 -9.32 -4.34 -5.37
CA VAL A 83 -8.38 -5.12 -4.55
C VAL A 83 -9.05 -5.58 -3.26
N THR A 84 -9.68 -4.68 -2.52
CA THR A 84 -10.35 -5.03 -1.25
C THR A 84 -11.47 -6.05 -1.47
N GLY A 85 -12.32 -5.85 -2.49
CA GLY A 85 -13.40 -6.77 -2.84
C GLY A 85 -12.89 -8.13 -3.29
N LEU A 86 -11.82 -8.15 -4.11
CA LEU A 86 -11.19 -9.39 -4.57
C LEU A 86 -10.58 -10.18 -3.41
N VAL A 87 -9.85 -9.51 -2.52
CA VAL A 87 -9.29 -10.13 -1.32
C VAL A 87 -10.41 -10.66 -0.42
N CYS A 88 -11.51 -9.89 -0.19
CA CYS A 88 -12.68 -10.38 0.55
C CYS A 88 -13.23 -11.66 -0.04
N GLY A 89 -13.44 -11.73 -1.36
CA GLY A 89 -13.93 -12.93 -2.04
C GLY A 89 -12.97 -14.11 -1.94
N LEU A 90 -11.66 -13.87 -2.05
CA LEU A 90 -10.64 -14.93 -2.01
C LEU A 90 -10.44 -15.56 -0.63
N ILE A 91 -10.68 -14.81 0.45
CA ILE A 91 -10.57 -15.33 1.82
C ILE A 91 -11.88 -15.94 2.36
N LEU A 92 -12.98 -15.96 1.55
CA LEU A 92 -14.19 -16.67 1.90
C LEU A 92 -14.05 -18.17 1.75
N PRO A 93 -14.74 -18.96 2.58
CA PRO A 93 -14.86 -20.39 2.35
C PRO A 93 -15.80 -20.66 1.15
N PRO A 94 -15.58 -21.76 0.40
CA PRO A 94 -16.41 -22.08 -0.75
C PRO A 94 -17.86 -22.42 -0.39
N GLY A 95 -18.14 -22.88 0.82
CA GLY A 95 -19.49 -23.14 1.34
C GLY A 95 -20.23 -21.90 1.84
N ALA A 96 -19.60 -20.72 1.82
CA ALA A 96 -20.25 -19.51 2.32
C ALA A 96 -21.49 -19.13 1.49
N PRO A 97 -22.56 -18.64 2.15
CA PRO A 97 -23.71 -18.10 1.45
C PRO A 97 -23.39 -16.78 0.73
N LEU A 98 -24.08 -16.47 -0.37
CA LEU A 98 -23.80 -15.29 -1.19
C LEU A 98 -23.91 -13.96 -0.41
N TRP A 99 -24.82 -13.89 0.57
CA TRP A 99 -24.96 -12.71 1.42
C TRP A 99 -23.72 -12.44 2.28
N ALA A 100 -22.96 -13.48 2.64
CA ALA A 100 -21.73 -13.32 3.43
C ALA A 100 -20.64 -12.57 2.64
N ALA A 101 -20.56 -12.79 1.32
CA ALA A 101 -19.68 -12.04 0.44
C ALA A 101 -20.02 -10.55 0.40
N ALA A 102 -21.31 -10.22 0.28
CA ALA A 102 -21.79 -8.85 0.33
C ALA A 102 -21.54 -8.20 1.71
N ALA A 103 -21.86 -8.91 2.79
CA ALA A 103 -21.67 -8.43 4.16
C ALA A 103 -20.19 -8.19 4.48
N GLN A 104 -19.29 -9.10 4.09
CA GLN A 104 -17.86 -8.95 4.29
C GLN A 104 -17.32 -7.72 3.57
N SER A 105 -17.67 -7.54 2.29
CA SER A 105 -17.25 -6.38 1.51
C SER A 105 -17.84 -5.08 2.06
N ALA A 106 -19.09 -5.09 2.53
CA ALA A 106 -19.72 -3.94 3.15
C ALA A 106 -19.00 -3.52 4.44
N LEU A 107 -18.71 -4.47 5.33
CA LEU A 107 -17.94 -4.21 6.54
C LEU A 107 -16.54 -3.68 6.21
N ALA A 108 -15.85 -4.30 5.25
CA ALA A 108 -14.51 -3.89 4.84
C ALA A 108 -14.48 -2.45 4.32
N ILE A 109 -15.40 -2.09 3.43
CA ILE A 109 -15.41 -0.77 2.79
C ILE A 109 -15.98 0.30 3.73
N VAL A 110 -17.15 0.10 4.30
CA VAL A 110 -17.85 1.15 5.07
C VAL A 110 -17.19 1.36 6.43
N VAL A 111 -16.98 0.25 7.18
CA VAL A 111 -16.51 0.34 8.58
C VAL A 111 -14.99 0.47 8.63
N PHE A 112 -14.26 -0.46 8.01
CA PHE A 112 -12.81 -0.53 8.21
C PHE A 112 -12.00 0.37 7.27
N LYS A 113 -12.52 0.76 6.12
CA LYS A 113 -11.84 1.66 5.19
C LYS A 113 -12.31 3.10 5.33
N HIS A 114 -13.61 3.38 5.11
CA HIS A 114 -14.11 4.77 5.11
C HIS A 114 -14.26 5.38 6.50
N ALA A 115 -14.75 4.65 7.50
CA ALA A 115 -14.85 5.18 8.86
C ALA A 115 -13.48 5.46 9.49
N SER A 116 -12.42 4.77 9.05
CA SER A 116 -11.03 5.01 9.47
C SER A 116 -10.37 6.22 8.77
N GLY A 117 -11.00 6.84 7.78
CA GLY A 117 -10.49 8.01 7.06
C GLY A 117 -10.11 7.76 5.60
N GLY A 118 -10.35 6.56 5.07
CA GLY A 118 -10.10 6.16 3.68
C GLY A 118 -8.73 5.53 3.47
N LEU A 119 -8.34 5.40 2.19
CA LEU A 119 -7.07 4.77 1.80
C LEU A 119 -5.87 5.40 2.50
N GLY A 120 -5.01 4.57 3.10
CA GLY A 120 -3.79 5.00 3.80
C GLY A 120 -3.96 5.31 5.29
N HIS A 121 -5.19 5.42 5.81
CA HIS A 121 -5.47 5.69 7.23
C HIS A 121 -5.91 4.44 8.00
N ASN A 122 -5.94 3.28 7.35
CA ASN A 122 -6.41 2.04 7.94
C ASN A 122 -5.44 1.54 9.02
N LEU A 123 -5.97 1.30 10.22
CA LEU A 123 -5.21 0.66 11.30
C LEU A 123 -5.09 -0.85 11.04
N PHE A 124 -6.17 -1.46 10.58
CA PHE A 124 -6.27 -2.89 10.26
C PHE A 124 -6.42 -3.10 8.76
N ASN A 125 -5.98 -4.24 8.26
CA ASN A 125 -6.34 -4.67 6.92
C ASN A 125 -7.87 -4.84 6.84
N PRO A 126 -8.58 -4.08 5.96
CA PRO A 126 -10.04 -4.01 5.96
C PRO A 126 -10.70 -5.37 5.71
N ALA A 127 -10.15 -6.17 4.78
CA ALA A 127 -10.71 -7.47 4.44
C ALA A 127 -10.60 -8.47 5.60
N MET A 128 -9.44 -8.48 6.31
CA MET A 128 -9.26 -9.35 7.47
C MET A 128 -10.07 -8.91 8.68
N ALA A 129 -10.20 -7.61 8.91
CA ALA A 129 -11.03 -7.09 9.98
C ALA A 129 -12.52 -7.45 9.75
N ALA A 130 -13.00 -7.32 8.52
CA ALA A 130 -14.36 -7.73 8.15
C ALA A 130 -14.57 -9.24 8.33
N LYS A 131 -13.59 -10.07 7.90
CA LYS A 131 -13.62 -11.51 8.13
C LYS A 131 -13.66 -11.87 9.62
N CYS A 132 -12.88 -11.16 10.44
CA CYS A 132 -12.89 -11.37 11.89
C CYS A 132 -14.29 -11.14 12.49
N VAL A 133 -14.97 -10.05 12.10
CA VAL A 133 -16.34 -9.79 12.57
C VAL A 133 -17.29 -10.92 12.16
N LEU A 134 -17.24 -11.37 10.91
CA LEU A 134 -18.09 -12.48 10.46
C LEU A 134 -17.76 -13.79 11.15
N LEU A 135 -16.49 -14.08 11.45
CA LEU A 135 -16.09 -15.23 12.24
C LEU A 135 -16.63 -15.18 13.66
N LEU A 136 -16.75 -14.02 14.27
CA LEU A 136 -17.32 -13.87 15.60
C LEU A 136 -18.85 -14.04 15.60
N VAL A 137 -19.53 -13.57 14.54
CA VAL A 137 -20.99 -13.60 14.44
C VAL A 137 -21.50 -14.93 13.86
N CYS A 138 -20.85 -15.42 12.78
CA CYS A 138 -21.32 -16.55 11.97
C CYS A 138 -20.22 -17.59 11.78
N ARG A 139 -19.55 -18.02 12.86
CA ARG A 139 -18.36 -18.89 12.81
C ARG A 139 -18.58 -20.17 11.99
N GLY A 140 -19.71 -20.86 12.17
CA GLY A 140 -19.98 -22.12 11.47
C GLY A 140 -19.97 -21.96 9.94
N MET A 141 -20.58 -20.88 9.43
CA MET A 141 -20.64 -20.61 8.00
C MET A 141 -19.28 -20.15 7.43
N MET A 142 -18.48 -19.46 8.25
CA MET A 142 -17.17 -18.94 7.82
C MET A 142 -16.05 -19.97 7.87
N LEU A 143 -16.32 -21.13 8.45
CA LEU A 143 -15.41 -22.29 8.50
C LEU A 143 -15.88 -23.43 7.59
N ASP A 144 -17.01 -23.28 6.90
CA ASP A 144 -17.54 -24.30 6.01
C ASP A 144 -16.73 -24.34 4.70
N LEU A 145 -15.77 -25.24 4.65
CA LEU A 145 -14.94 -25.50 3.46
C LEU A 145 -15.58 -26.50 2.49
N SER A 146 -16.80 -26.98 2.78
CA SER A 146 -17.53 -27.88 1.89
C SER A 146 -18.02 -27.15 0.62
N CYS A 147 -18.07 -27.87 -0.49
CA CYS A 147 -18.74 -27.40 -1.69
C CYS A 147 -19.43 -28.59 -2.39
N LYS A 148 -20.35 -28.29 -3.32
CA LYS A 148 -21.12 -29.33 -4.03
C LYS A 148 -20.28 -30.39 -4.73
N ASN A 149 -19.04 -30.05 -5.08
CA ASN A 149 -18.14 -30.91 -5.85
C ASN A 149 -16.99 -31.50 -5.01
N TYR A 150 -16.91 -31.17 -3.71
CA TYR A 150 -15.81 -31.59 -2.87
C TYR A 150 -16.19 -31.58 -1.37
N GLU A 151 -16.26 -32.76 -0.81
CA GLU A 151 -16.41 -33.01 0.63
C GLU A 151 -15.03 -33.32 1.23
N GLY A 152 -14.14 -32.33 1.24
CA GLY A 152 -12.79 -32.55 1.75
C GLY A 152 -12.57 -31.87 3.09
N VAL A 153 -11.80 -32.53 3.94
CA VAL A 153 -11.31 -31.95 5.19
C VAL A 153 -10.08 -31.12 4.90
N SER A 154 -9.90 -29.98 5.58
CA SER A 154 -8.71 -29.14 5.39
C SER A 154 -7.42 -29.87 5.77
N PRO A 155 -6.26 -29.54 5.15
CA PRO A 155 -4.98 -30.13 5.50
C PRO A 155 -4.60 -29.99 6.96
N LEU A 156 -5.00 -28.88 7.59
CA LEU A 156 -4.75 -28.63 9.01
C LEU A 156 -5.63 -29.50 9.91
N ALA A 157 -6.88 -29.75 9.50
CA ALA A 157 -7.77 -30.66 10.24
C ALA A 157 -7.34 -32.14 10.09
N LEU A 158 -6.87 -32.55 8.90
CA LEU A 158 -6.27 -33.88 8.69
C LEU A 158 -5.05 -34.08 9.58
N LEU A 159 -4.18 -33.09 9.70
CA LEU A 159 -3.01 -33.15 10.55
C LEU A 159 -3.40 -33.33 12.05
N GLN A 160 -4.55 -32.79 12.47
CA GLN A 160 -5.07 -32.95 13.83
C GLN A 160 -5.60 -34.36 14.09
N SER A 161 -6.25 -34.99 13.11
CA SER A 161 -6.71 -36.37 13.22
C SER A 161 -5.56 -37.38 13.16
N GLY A 162 -4.32 -36.91 12.94
CA GLY A 162 -3.12 -37.78 12.84
C GLY A 162 -2.86 -38.26 11.41
N GLU A 163 -3.63 -37.82 10.46
CA GLU A 163 -3.41 -38.12 9.03
C GLU A 163 -2.48 -37.08 8.42
N THR A 164 -1.63 -37.49 7.47
CA THR A 164 -0.71 -36.60 6.77
C THR A 164 -1.24 -36.37 5.38
N PRO A 165 -1.73 -35.11 5.06
CA PRO A 165 -2.18 -34.77 3.72
C PRO A 165 -1.01 -34.80 2.73
N ASN A 166 -1.31 -35.10 1.46
CA ASN A 166 -0.31 -35.12 0.40
C ASN A 166 0.14 -33.70 0.04
N LEU A 167 1.44 -33.42 0.15
CA LEU A 167 2.02 -32.14 -0.16
C LEU A 167 1.81 -31.70 -1.62
N LEU A 168 1.85 -32.65 -2.57
CA LEU A 168 1.59 -32.36 -3.99
C LEU A 168 0.15 -31.91 -4.21
N GLU A 169 -0.81 -32.47 -3.50
CA GLU A 169 -2.22 -32.05 -3.57
C GLU A 169 -2.41 -30.64 -3.02
N MET A 170 -1.68 -30.28 -1.97
CA MET A 170 -1.67 -28.92 -1.43
C MET A 170 -1.04 -27.92 -2.40
N LEU A 171 0.02 -28.29 -3.10
CA LEU A 171 0.64 -27.43 -4.11
C LEU A 171 -0.30 -27.19 -5.28
N THR A 172 -0.92 -28.26 -5.80
CA THR A 172 -1.82 -28.20 -6.97
C THR A 172 -3.22 -27.71 -6.63
N GLY A 173 -3.60 -27.63 -5.35
CA GLY A 173 -4.91 -27.13 -4.93
C GLY A 173 -5.98 -28.22 -4.84
N ASN A 174 -5.60 -29.48 -4.79
CA ASN A 174 -6.54 -30.61 -4.63
C ASN A 174 -6.88 -30.89 -3.14
N VAL A 175 -6.98 -29.82 -2.35
CA VAL A 175 -7.30 -29.85 -0.93
C VAL A 175 -8.39 -28.84 -0.58
N ALA A 176 -9.09 -29.04 0.53
CA ALA A 176 -10.05 -28.07 1.01
C ALA A 176 -9.34 -26.84 1.59
N GLY A 177 -9.82 -25.65 1.23
CA GLY A 177 -9.28 -24.38 1.70
C GLY A 177 -10.19 -23.22 1.31
N TYR A 178 -9.82 -22.02 1.67
CA TYR A 178 -10.51 -20.81 1.21
C TYR A 178 -10.30 -20.63 -0.31
N ILE A 179 -11.19 -19.91 -0.95
CA ILE A 179 -11.24 -19.82 -2.43
C ILE A 179 -9.88 -19.41 -3.03
N GLY A 180 -9.20 -18.42 -2.46
CA GLY A 180 -7.92 -17.92 -2.99
C GLY A 180 -6.68 -18.64 -2.48
N THR A 181 -6.83 -19.57 -1.51
CA THR A 181 -5.69 -20.21 -0.84
C THR A 181 -5.65 -21.73 -1.03
N ALA A 182 -6.53 -22.25 -1.86
CA ALA A 182 -6.60 -23.69 -2.14
C ALA A 182 -5.30 -24.24 -2.75
N SER A 183 -4.63 -23.48 -3.62
CA SER A 183 -3.39 -23.86 -4.29
C SER A 183 -2.21 -23.00 -3.86
N ALA A 184 -1.19 -23.58 -3.25
CA ALA A 184 0.03 -22.88 -2.94
C ALA A 184 0.78 -22.38 -4.18
N LEU A 185 0.73 -23.10 -5.31
CA LEU A 185 1.32 -22.67 -6.57
C LEU A 185 0.66 -21.40 -7.12
N ALA A 186 -0.68 -21.30 -7.03
CA ALA A 186 -1.38 -20.10 -7.47
C ALA A 186 -1.00 -18.88 -6.62
N VAL A 187 -0.87 -19.06 -5.30
CA VAL A 187 -0.39 -18.00 -4.39
C VAL A 187 1.04 -17.61 -4.76
N LEU A 188 1.95 -18.55 -4.93
CA LEU A 188 3.33 -18.28 -5.30
C LEU A 188 3.44 -17.60 -6.67
N ALA A 189 2.62 -17.96 -7.65
CA ALA A 189 2.55 -17.26 -8.95
C ALA A 189 2.18 -15.78 -8.76
N GLY A 190 1.19 -15.48 -7.93
CA GLY A 190 0.85 -14.10 -7.56
C GLY A 190 2.00 -13.38 -6.85
N VAL A 191 2.68 -14.04 -5.93
CA VAL A 191 3.85 -13.50 -5.22
C VAL A 191 4.98 -13.16 -6.19
N VAL A 192 5.25 -14.01 -7.17
CA VAL A 192 6.28 -13.75 -8.19
C VAL A 192 5.93 -12.49 -8.98
N ILE A 193 4.68 -12.29 -9.37
CA ILE A 193 4.24 -11.06 -10.06
C ILE A 193 4.50 -9.82 -9.18
N LEU A 194 4.10 -9.85 -7.91
CA LEU A 194 4.28 -8.73 -6.98
C LEU A 194 5.77 -8.45 -6.69
N PHE A 195 6.59 -9.48 -6.61
CA PHE A 195 8.02 -9.33 -6.39
C PHE A 195 8.74 -8.76 -7.62
N LEU A 196 8.43 -9.24 -8.83
CA LEU A 196 9.01 -8.74 -10.08
C LEU A 196 8.61 -7.29 -10.37
N THR A 197 7.42 -6.87 -9.93
CA THR A 197 6.96 -5.47 -10.03
C THR A 197 7.52 -4.57 -8.93
N GLY A 198 8.25 -5.13 -7.96
CA GLY A 198 8.83 -4.38 -6.84
C GLY A 198 7.81 -3.83 -5.85
N ILE A 199 6.58 -4.38 -5.84
CA ILE A 199 5.50 -3.93 -4.94
C ILE A 199 5.67 -4.50 -3.54
N ILE A 200 6.14 -5.75 -3.43
CA ILE A 200 6.36 -6.40 -2.14
C ILE A 200 7.84 -6.64 -1.89
N ASP A 201 8.22 -6.55 -0.62
CA ASP A 201 9.50 -7.01 -0.08
C ASP A 201 9.32 -8.39 0.56
N LEU A 202 10.33 -9.21 0.51
CA LEU A 202 10.28 -10.53 1.14
C LEU A 202 10.58 -10.51 2.67
N THR A 203 10.78 -9.33 3.25
CA THR A 203 11.23 -9.18 4.65
C THR A 203 10.19 -9.71 5.63
N VAL A 204 8.92 -9.30 5.52
CA VAL A 204 7.85 -9.73 6.45
C VAL A 204 7.51 -11.21 6.26
N PRO A 205 7.28 -11.72 5.03
CA PRO A 205 6.99 -13.12 4.81
C PRO A 205 8.09 -14.05 5.32
N LEU A 206 9.35 -13.75 5.00
CA LEU A 206 10.48 -14.58 5.43
C LEU A 206 10.66 -14.57 6.95
N ALA A 207 10.52 -13.39 7.58
CA ALA A 207 10.55 -13.29 9.04
C ALA A 207 9.40 -14.07 9.69
N ALA A 208 8.19 -14.05 9.09
CA ALA A 208 7.05 -14.80 9.58
C ALA A 208 7.25 -16.32 9.47
N ILE A 209 7.72 -16.80 8.31
CA ILE A 209 8.03 -18.22 8.09
C ILE A 209 9.13 -18.66 9.07
N LEU A 210 10.18 -17.88 9.25
CA LEU A 210 11.27 -18.19 10.17
C LEU A 210 10.76 -18.32 11.62
N SER A 211 10.02 -17.32 12.11
CA SER A 211 9.54 -17.33 13.50
C SER A 211 8.53 -18.43 13.75
N PHE A 212 7.60 -18.68 12.80
CA PHE A 212 6.69 -19.81 12.87
C PHE A 212 7.45 -21.14 12.96
N SER A 213 8.44 -21.33 12.08
CA SER A 213 9.26 -22.55 12.04
C SER A 213 10.07 -22.76 13.32
N VAL A 214 10.66 -21.70 13.87
CA VAL A 214 11.38 -21.75 15.14
C VAL A 214 10.43 -22.13 16.29
N CYS A 215 9.26 -21.50 16.39
CA CYS A 215 8.27 -21.85 17.41
C CYS A 215 7.78 -23.29 17.24
N TYR A 216 7.58 -23.74 16.00
CA TYR A 216 7.16 -25.11 15.70
C TYR A 216 8.19 -26.14 16.14
N VAL A 217 9.48 -25.91 15.84
CA VAL A 217 10.59 -26.81 16.23
C VAL A 217 10.80 -26.87 17.74
N LEU A 218 10.75 -25.69 18.40
CA LEU A 218 11.04 -25.61 19.84
C LEU A 218 9.88 -26.05 20.73
N ILE A 219 8.65 -25.82 20.31
CA ILE A 219 7.47 -25.94 21.17
C ILE A 219 6.42 -26.92 20.57
N GLY A 220 6.54 -27.28 19.31
CA GLY A 220 5.61 -28.13 18.59
C GLY A 220 5.63 -29.58 19.14
N ARG A 221 4.44 -30.19 19.21
CA ARG A 221 4.30 -31.61 19.65
C ARG A 221 4.54 -32.65 18.55
N TYR A 222 4.65 -32.19 17.29
CA TYR A 222 4.69 -33.06 16.09
C TYR A 222 6.09 -33.51 15.68
N GLY A 223 7.09 -33.30 16.54
CA GLY A 223 8.48 -33.64 16.23
C GLY A 223 9.12 -32.75 15.13
N LEU A 224 10.38 -33.01 14.82
CA LEU A 224 11.17 -32.27 13.80
C LEU A 224 10.91 -32.80 12.39
N SER A 225 9.64 -32.98 11.99
CA SER A 225 9.31 -33.42 10.64
C SER A 225 9.22 -32.22 9.67
N PRO A 226 10.12 -32.10 8.70
CA PRO A 226 10.03 -31.05 7.68
C PRO A 226 8.73 -31.13 6.88
N TYR A 227 8.20 -32.33 6.72
CA TYR A 227 6.96 -32.58 6.00
C TYR A 227 5.75 -31.96 6.71
N THR A 228 5.60 -32.18 8.01
CA THR A 228 4.50 -31.60 8.79
C THR A 228 4.65 -30.08 8.93
N LEU A 229 5.88 -29.56 9.01
CA LEU A 229 6.14 -28.13 8.96
C LEU A 229 5.67 -27.51 7.62
N ALA A 230 5.98 -28.17 6.50
CA ALA A 230 5.54 -27.71 5.17
C ALA A 230 4.01 -27.69 5.06
N ILE A 231 3.31 -28.70 5.62
CA ILE A 231 1.84 -28.72 5.70
C ILE A 231 1.33 -27.56 6.55
N GLN A 232 1.93 -27.29 7.68
CA GLN A 232 1.55 -26.19 8.57
C GLN A 232 1.75 -24.82 7.91
N LEU A 233 2.81 -24.62 7.15
CA LEU A 233 3.08 -23.37 6.42
C LEU A 233 2.17 -23.24 5.20
N GLY A 234 1.98 -24.31 4.43
CA GLY A 234 1.14 -24.29 3.23
C GLY A 234 -0.35 -24.37 3.51
N GLY A 235 -0.75 -24.92 4.67
CA GLY A 235 -2.15 -25.10 5.05
C GLY A 235 -2.81 -23.81 5.55
N GLY A 236 -4.12 -23.74 5.36
CA GLY A 236 -4.91 -22.55 5.66
C GLY A 236 -4.51 -21.37 4.77
N SER A 237 -4.64 -20.17 5.27
CA SER A 237 -4.33 -18.95 4.51
C SER A 237 -2.97 -18.31 4.89
N PHE A 238 -2.04 -19.07 5.51
CA PHE A 238 -0.80 -18.51 6.04
C PHE A 238 0.07 -17.86 4.95
N LEU A 239 0.37 -18.62 3.87
CA LEU A 239 1.18 -18.08 2.76
C LEU A 239 0.52 -16.88 2.11
N PHE A 240 -0.77 -17.00 1.77
CA PHE A 240 -1.50 -15.88 1.17
C PHE A 240 -1.46 -14.63 2.05
N THR A 241 -1.70 -14.79 3.34
CA THR A 241 -1.71 -13.67 4.27
C THR A 241 -0.32 -13.10 4.49
N ALA A 242 0.71 -13.93 4.62
CA ALA A 242 2.09 -13.47 4.83
C ALA A 242 2.61 -12.65 3.65
N PHE A 243 2.36 -13.10 2.41
CA PHE A 243 2.89 -12.46 1.21
C PHE A 243 2.02 -11.34 0.65
N VAL A 244 0.69 -11.41 0.78
CA VAL A 244 -0.22 -10.45 0.16
C VAL A 244 -0.76 -9.45 1.18
N MET A 245 -1.19 -9.93 2.36
CA MET A 245 -1.93 -9.08 3.30
C MET A 245 -1.05 -8.46 4.38
N ALA A 246 0.01 -9.15 4.81
CA ALA A 246 0.94 -8.60 5.79
C ALA A 246 1.94 -7.61 5.18
N GLU A 247 2.18 -7.69 3.86
CA GLU A 247 2.97 -6.74 3.08
C GLU A 247 2.13 -5.58 2.48
N ASP A 248 0.85 -5.49 2.83
CA ASP A 248 0.03 -4.34 2.42
C ASP A 248 0.66 -3.04 2.95
N TYR A 249 1.08 -2.16 2.04
CA TYR A 249 1.78 -0.92 2.37
C TYR A 249 0.95 0.05 3.23
N THR A 250 -0.37 -0.13 3.30
CA THR A 250 -1.24 0.68 4.17
C THR A 250 -1.18 0.24 5.62
N THR A 251 -0.91 -1.05 5.89
CA THR A 251 -0.97 -1.65 7.23
C THR A 251 0.35 -2.24 7.70
N SER A 252 1.36 -2.38 6.83
CA SER A 252 2.72 -2.81 7.19
C SER A 252 3.57 -1.66 7.73
N PRO A 253 4.63 -1.94 8.54
CA PRO A 253 5.58 -0.93 9.01
C PRO A 253 6.47 -0.38 7.89
N ILE A 254 6.97 0.85 8.09
CA ILE A 254 7.77 1.55 7.08
C ILE A 254 9.25 1.15 7.14
N SER A 255 9.84 1.02 8.34
CA SER A 255 11.27 0.75 8.48
C SER A 255 11.60 -0.73 8.37
N PHE A 256 12.78 -1.06 7.80
CA PHE A 256 13.25 -2.45 7.67
C PHE A 256 13.25 -3.20 9.01
N ALA A 257 13.78 -2.59 10.07
CA ALA A 257 13.81 -3.21 11.40
C ALA A 257 12.39 -3.45 11.94
N ALA A 258 11.45 -2.51 11.71
CA ALA A 258 10.07 -2.70 12.14
C ALA A 258 9.36 -3.80 11.33
N ARG A 259 9.64 -3.93 10.02
CA ARG A 259 9.14 -5.03 9.18
C ARG A 259 9.64 -6.39 9.66
N CYS A 260 10.93 -6.51 10.01
CA CYS A 260 11.48 -7.74 10.58
C CYS A 260 10.74 -8.13 11.87
N TRP A 261 10.58 -7.22 12.82
CA TRP A 261 9.87 -7.50 14.06
C TRP A 261 8.39 -7.79 13.84
N TYR A 262 7.75 -7.07 12.91
CA TYR A 262 6.37 -7.29 12.54
C TYR A 262 6.16 -8.72 12.02
N GLY A 263 7.01 -9.19 11.09
CA GLY A 263 6.96 -10.55 10.57
C GLY A 263 7.25 -11.60 11.64
N LEU A 264 8.27 -11.38 12.51
CA LEU A 264 8.58 -12.30 13.60
C LEU A 264 7.40 -12.46 14.58
N ILE A 265 6.77 -11.36 14.97
CA ILE A 265 5.61 -11.38 15.88
C ILE A 265 4.42 -12.06 15.20
N PHE A 266 4.19 -11.75 13.88
CA PHE A 266 3.11 -12.37 13.12
C PHE A 266 3.24 -13.89 13.05
N GLY A 267 4.39 -14.44 12.64
CA GLY A 267 4.60 -15.88 12.55
C GLY A 267 4.48 -16.58 13.91
N ALA A 268 5.05 -16.00 14.97
CA ALA A 268 4.91 -16.52 16.32
C ALA A 268 3.44 -16.49 16.79
N ALA A 269 2.72 -15.40 16.53
CA ALA A 269 1.30 -15.28 16.88
C ALA A 269 0.45 -16.33 16.18
N VAL A 270 0.66 -16.59 14.89
CA VAL A 270 -0.04 -17.66 14.16
C VAL A 270 0.21 -19.01 14.81
N PHE A 271 1.47 -19.32 15.18
CA PHE A 271 1.79 -20.56 15.86
C PHE A 271 1.03 -20.71 17.19
N TRP A 272 1.04 -19.69 18.05
CA TRP A 272 0.36 -19.73 19.34
C TRP A 272 -1.16 -19.84 19.22
N VAL A 273 -1.77 -19.11 18.28
CA VAL A 273 -3.22 -19.17 18.05
C VAL A 273 -3.62 -20.54 17.51
N ARG A 274 -2.84 -21.16 16.61
CA ARG A 274 -3.05 -22.54 16.17
C ARG A 274 -2.93 -23.52 17.35
N LYS A 275 -1.93 -23.36 18.19
CA LYS A 275 -1.77 -24.20 19.41
C LYS A 275 -2.94 -24.05 20.37
N ALA A 276 -3.61 -22.91 20.41
CA ALA A 276 -4.83 -22.68 21.21
C ALA A 276 -6.10 -23.29 20.59
N GLY A 277 -6.01 -23.90 19.39
CA GLY A 277 -7.12 -24.62 18.74
C GLY A 277 -7.82 -23.86 17.60
N PHE A 278 -7.34 -22.66 17.22
CA PHE A 278 -7.91 -21.88 16.11
C PHE A 278 -7.07 -22.10 14.85
N TYR A 279 -7.19 -23.25 14.22
CA TYR A 279 -6.25 -23.65 13.16
C TYR A 279 -6.39 -22.84 11.88
N GLU A 280 -7.61 -22.78 11.31
CA GLU A 280 -7.86 -22.08 10.04
C GLU A 280 -7.92 -20.57 10.22
N ASP A 281 -8.45 -20.11 11.35
CA ASP A 281 -8.67 -18.68 11.65
C ASP A 281 -7.46 -17.99 12.27
N ALA A 282 -6.45 -18.77 12.68
CA ALA A 282 -5.27 -18.25 13.40
C ALA A 282 -4.64 -17.04 12.72
N VAL A 283 -4.60 -17.07 11.41
CA VAL A 283 -3.97 -16.04 10.59
C VAL A 283 -4.73 -14.71 10.67
N VAL A 284 -6.07 -14.77 10.78
CA VAL A 284 -6.93 -13.58 10.91
C VAL A 284 -6.63 -12.85 12.21
N TYR A 285 -6.66 -13.57 13.31
CA TYR A 285 -6.41 -12.99 14.65
C TYR A 285 -4.97 -12.51 14.80
N ALA A 286 -4.02 -13.29 14.30
CA ALA A 286 -2.60 -12.92 14.35
C ALA A 286 -2.30 -11.65 13.55
N LEU A 287 -2.85 -11.51 12.33
CA LEU A 287 -2.64 -10.33 11.51
C LEU A 287 -3.21 -9.08 12.17
N LEU A 288 -4.43 -9.16 12.71
CA LEU A 288 -5.07 -8.03 13.39
C LEU A 288 -4.29 -7.60 14.63
N LEU A 289 -3.77 -8.59 15.41
CA LEU A 289 -2.91 -8.30 16.55
C LEU A 289 -1.65 -7.53 16.14
N VAL A 290 -0.99 -7.95 15.08
CA VAL A 290 0.25 -7.33 14.64
C VAL A 290 0.00 -5.97 13.99
N ASN A 291 -1.12 -5.79 13.27
CA ASN A 291 -1.55 -4.49 12.78
C ASN A 291 -1.75 -3.48 13.94
N LEU A 292 -2.31 -3.93 15.06
CA LEU A 292 -2.45 -3.09 16.27
C LEU A 292 -1.09 -2.68 16.84
N LEU A 293 -0.07 -3.54 16.72
CA LEU A 293 1.28 -3.25 17.20
C LEU A 293 2.11 -2.37 16.25
N ARG A 294 1.70 -2.26 14.96
CA ARG A 294 2.41 -1.48 13.94
C ARG A 294 2.77 -0.06 14.39
N PRO A 295 1.85 0.77 14.94
CA PRO A 295 2.19 2.14 15.34
C PRO A 295 3.28 2.20 16.42
N LEU A 296 3.33 1.18 17.30
CA LEU A 296 4.36 1.05 18.33
C LEU A 296 5.72 0.68 17.72
N LEU A 297 5.73 -0.23 16.74
CA LEU A 297 6.93 -0.64 16.03
C LEU A 297 7.50 0.52 15.21
N ASP A 298 6.67 1.23 14.45
CA ASP A 298 7.09 2.40 13.68
C ASP A 298 7.66 3.51 14.59
N LYS A 299 7.04 3.77 15.75
CA LYS A 299 7.53 4.77 16.70
C LYS A 299 8.86 4.39 17.33
N LYS A 300 9.06 3.12 17.71
CA LYS A 300 10.27 2.65 18.41
C LYS A 300 11.44 2.36 17.48
N LEU A 301 11.17 1.89 16.28
CA LEU A 301 12.17 1.41 15.32
C LEU A 301 12.33 2.35 14.13
N ALA A 302 11.83 3.59 14.23
CA ALA A 302 12.06 4.61 13.21
C ALA A 302 13.57 4.86 13.02
N PRO A 303 14.07 4.91 11.77
CA PRO A 303 15.46 5.25 11.51
C PRO A 303 15.72 6.68 11.97
N LYS A 304 16.91 6.91 12.52
CA LYS A 304 17.32 8.26 12.93
C LYS A 304 17.46 9.13 11.68
N PRO A 305 16.96 10.39 11.68
CA PRO A 305 17.19 11.28 10.57
C PRO A 305 18.68 11.55 10.39
N PHE A 306 19.06 11.78 9.15
CA PHE A 306 20.43 12.12 8.80
C PHE A 306 20.90 13.35 9.60
N GLY A 307 22.08 13.29 10.22
CA GLY A 307 22.65 14.37 11.02
C GLY A 307 22.17 14.46 12.49
N ALA A 308 21.24 13.61 12.92
CA ALA A 308 20.81 13.59 14.32
C ALA A 308 21.84 12.86 15.21
N SER A 309 22.42 13.56 16.22
CA SER A 309 23.27 12.92 17.20
C SER A 309 22.48 11.99 18.11
N ALA A 310 23.09 10.84 18.48
CA ALA A 310 22.46 9.77 19.24
C ALA A 310 21.81 10.19 20.58
N LYS A 311 22.20 11.31 21.15
CA LYS A 311 21.77 11.79 22.46
C LYS A 311 20.50 12.65 22.50
N LYS A 312 19.96 13.11 21.36
CA LYS A 312 18.82 14.07 21.30
C LYS A 312 17.52 13.52 20.73
N TRP A 313 17.43 12.22 20.49
CA TRP A 313 16.25 11.59 19.91
C TRP A 313 15.26 11.03 20.95
N ILE A 314 15.03 11.74 22.01
CA ILE A 314 13.73 11.66 22.67
C ILE A 314 12.88 12.68 21.93
N LEU A 315 11.93 12.18 21.14
CA LEU A 315 10.85 13.01 20.59
C LEU A 315 10.24 13.78 21.77
N LYS A 316 10.71 15.00 22.00
CA LYS A 316 9.84 15.97 22.65
C LYS A 316 8.65 16.07 21.72
N GLU A 317 7.51 15.52 22.15
CA GLU A 317 6.24 15.82 21.50
C GLU A 317 6.27 17.29 21.16
N PRO A 318 6.00 17.70 19.91
CA PRO A 318 5.90 19.12 19.61
C PRO A 318 4.88 19.62 20.61
N LYS A 319 5.35 20.48 21.55
CA LYS A 319 4.44 21.14 22.51
C LYS A 319 3.30 21.61 21.63
N LYS A 320 2.07 21.06 21.86
CA LYS A 320 0.86 21.50 21.15
C LYS A 320 1.00 23.01 21.09
N ARG A 321 1.29 23.55 19.91
CA ARG A 321 1.31 25.00 19.71
C ARG A 321 -0.05 25.41 20.24
N ARG A 322 -0.07 26.08 21.40
CA ARG A 322 -1.28 26.76 21.87
C ARG A 322 -1.71 27.51 20.61
N ARG A 323 -2.87 27.16 20.07
CA ARG A 323 -3.47 28.00 19.03
C ARG A 323 -3.34 29.40 19.58
N PRO A 324 -2.71 30.36 18.86
CA PRO A 324 -2.72 31.74 19.32
C PRO A 324 -4.19 32.03 19.61
N GLN A 325 -4.44 32.47 20.84
CA GLN A 325 -5.76 32.96 21.24
C GLN A 325 -6.14 33.90 20.09
N LYS A 326 -7.29 33.67 19.43
CA LYS A 326 -7.83 34.60 18.45
C LYS A 326 -7.80 35.99 19.12
N SER A 327 -6.79 36.79 18.79
CA SER A 327 -6.92 38.22 18.88
C SER A 327 -8.04 38.55 17.90
N ASP A 328 -9.03 39.26 18.35
CA ASP A 328 -10.13 39.79 17.52
C ASP A 328 -9.59 40.89 16.57
N GLU A 329 -8.47 40.64 15.92
CA GLU A 329 -8.06 41.40 14.75
C GLU A 329 -8.96 40.91 13.60
N VAL A 330 -9.97 41.73 13.35
CA VAL A 330 -10.81 41.71 12.16
C VAL A 330 -9.86 41.61 10.95
N ARG A 331 -9.70 40.42 10.40
CA ARG A 331 -9.08 40.27 9.07
C ARG A 331 -9.98 41.04 8.13
N PRO A 332 -9.49 42.06 7.40
CA PRO A 332 -10.28 42.70 6.38
C PRO A 332 -10.79 41.56 5.45
N GLU A 333 -12.09 41.48 5.26
CA GLU A 333 -12.69 40.56 4.30
C GLU A 333 -12.04 40.87 2.95
N LEU A 334 -11.25 39.92 2.44
CA LEU A 334 -10.68 40.00 1.11
C LEU A 334 -11.86 39.87 0.15
N THR A 335 -12.35 41.00 -0.31
CA THR A 335 -13.33 41.06 -1.40
C THR A 335 -12.66 40.57 -2.68
N ASN A 336 -13.43 39.93 -3.58
CA ASN A 336 -12.89 39.47 -4.87
C ASN A 336 -12.16 40.60 -5.64
N GLU A 337 -12.63 41.83 -5.50
CA GLU A 337 -12.00 43.01 -6.10
C GLU A 337 -10.60 43.30 -5.53
N SER A 338 -10.37 43.13 -4.23
CA SER A 338 -9.05 43.34 -3.62
C SER A 338 -8.06 42.23 -4.01
N LEU A 339 -8.54 41.02 -4.24
CA LEU A 339 -7.74 39.92 -4.77
C LEU A 339 -7.37 40.14 -6.25
N ASP A 340 -8.29 40.62 -7.06
CA ASP A 340 -8.04 40.90 -8.46
C ASP A 340 -7.06 42.07 -8.63
N GLN A 341 -7.15 43.10 -7.79
CA GLN A 341 -6.18 44.23 -7.81
C GLN A 341 -4.78 43.79 -7.37
N ALA A 342 -4.67 42.97 -6.32
CA ALA A 342 -3.38 42.42 -5.90
C ALA A 342 -2.78 41.48 -6.95
N PHE A 343 -3.61 40.75 -7.67
CA PHE A 343 -3.17 39.90 -8.77
C PHE A 343 -2.67 40.69 -9.99
N LEU A 344 -3.34 41.76 -10.34
CA LEU A 344 -2.91 42.67 -11.41
C LEU A 344 -1.57 43.37 -11.10
N GLN A 345 -1.41 43.84 -9.86
CA GLN A 345 -0.14 44.44 -9.43
C GLN A 345 1.02 43.45 -9.47
N PHE A 346 0.77 42.21 -9.05
CA PHE A 346 1.76 41.14 -9.11
C PHE A 346 2.12 40.76 -10.56
N GLN A 347 1.16 40.73 -11.48
CA GLN A 347 1.43 40.51 -12.89
C GLN A 347 2.26 41.62 -13.52
N GLU A 348 1.96 42.88 -13.22
CA GLU A 348 2.74 44.02 -13.70
C GLU A 348 4.19 43.99 -13.22
N GLN A 349 4.39 43.56 -11.96
CA GLN A 349 5.72 43.42 -11.40
C GLN A 349 6.54 42.32 -12.09
N ILE A 350 5.95 41.15 -12.33
CA ILE A 350 6.61 40.05 -13.07
C ILE A 350 6.93 40.46 -14.51
N GLU A 351 6.01 41.16 -15.18
CA GLU A 351 6.27 41.61 -16.55
C GLU A 351 7.40 42.66 -16.62
N LYS A 352 7.51 43.51 -15.60
CA LYS A 352 8.58 44.50 -15.49
C LYS A 352 9.94 43.82 -15.26
N GLU A 353 9.98 42.82 -14.34
CA GLU A 353 11.19 42.01 -14.09
C GLU A 353 11.60 41.20 -15.34
N ALA A 354 10.65 40.57 -16.03
CA ALA A 354 10.91 39.83 -17.25
C ALA A 354 11.46 40.68 -18.38
N ARG A 355 10.89 41.87 -18.58
CA ARG A 355 11.40 42.84 -19.57
C ARG A 355 12.80 43.34 -19.21
N GLY A 356 13.11 43.54 -17.91
CA GLY A 356 14.45 43.91 -17.46
C GLY A 356 15.49 42.82 -17.75
N LEU A 357 15.12 41.54 -17.49
CA LEU A 357 15.99 40.39 -17.77
C LEU A 357 16.19 40.14 -19.27
N GLU A 358 15.17 40.33 -20.10
CA GLU A 358 15.29 40.26 -21.58
C GLU A 358 16.18 41.38 -22.14
N ALA A 359 16.03 42.59 -21.64
CA ALA A 359 16.87 43.73 -22.06
C ALA A 359 18.35 43.50 -21.70
N ALA A 360 18.61 43.02 -20.49
CA ALA A 360 19.96 42.66 -20.03
C ALA A 360 20.59 41.53 -20.87
N ARG A 361 19.80 40.57 -21.30
CA ARG A 361 20.26 39.44 -22.16
C ARG A 361 20.61 39.89 -23.59
N TYR A 362 19.87 40.87 -24.13
CA TYR A 362 20.10 41.38 -25.49
C TYR A 362 21.28 42.36 -25.57
N THR A 363 21.53 43.16 -24.54
CA THR A 363 22.56 44.20 -24.56
C THR A 363 23.91 43.70 -24.07
N GLY A 364 24.00 42.57 -23.40
CA GLY A 364 25.23 42.05 -22.79
C GLY A 364 25.79 42.98 -21.71
N ASP A 365 24.98 43.89 -21.18
CA ASP A 365 25.42 44.89 -20.22
C ASP A 365 25.21 44.40 -18.78
N ASP A 366 26.32 44.11 -18.13
CA ASP A 366 26.34 43.63 -16.72
C ASP A 366 25.76 44.65 -15.73
N THR A 367 25.64 45.92 -16.10
CA THR A 367 25.09 46.97 -15.22
C THR A 367 23.57 46.83 -15.09
N LEU A 368 22.86 46.59 -16.19
CA LEU A 368 21.42 46.36 -16.18
C LEU A 368 21.02 45.08 -15.46
N LEU A 369 21.87 44.06 -15.56
CA LEU A 369 21.66 42.80 -14.80
C LEU A 369 21.82 43.04 -13.31
N ARG A 370 22.77 43.86 -12.88
CA ARG A 370 22.97 44.23 -11.47
C ARG A 370 21.84 45.07 -10.91
N GLU A 371 21.28 45.99 -11.67
CA GLU A 371 20.12 46.78 -11.27
C GLU A 371 18.88 45.91 -11.12
N ALA A 372 18.60 45.00 -12.07
CA ALA A 372 17.48 44.06 -12.00
C ALA A 372 17.58 43.11 -10.83
N LEU A 373 18.80 42.62 -10.48
CA LEU A 373 19.02 41.73 -9.31
C LEU A 373 18.96 42.51 -7.98
N ALA A 374 19.35 43.80 -7.96
CA ALA A 374 19.23 44.62 -6.78
C ALA A 374 17.78 45.00 -6.47
N GLU A 375 16.95 45.24 -7.50
CA GLU A 375 15.50 45.46 -7.36
C GLU A 375 14.77 44.19 -6.91
N ALA A 376 15.25 42.97 -7.28
CA ALA A 376 14.69 41.67 -6.85
C ALA A 376 15.10 41.23 -5.43
N GLY A 377 15.99 42.00 -4.77
CA GLY A 377 16.40 41.70 -3.35
C GLY A 377 17.32 40.50 -3.16
N GLU A 378 17.96 40.01 -4.24
CA GLU A 378 18.90 38.89 -4.15
C GLU A 378 20.37 39.38 -4.17
N GLU A 379 21.13 39.15 -3.08
CA GLU A 379 22.58 39.32 -3.05
C GLU A 379 23.29 38.23 -3.89
N LYS A 380 24.16 38.66 -4.80
CA LYS A 380 24.99 37.81 -5.67
C LYS A 380 25.86 36.83 -4.85
N PRO A 381 25.94 35.53 -5.21
CA PRO A 381 27.00 34.65 -4.69
C PRO A 381 28.39 35.15 -5.10
N LYS A 382 29.36 35.14 -4.18
CA LYS A 382 30.70 35.76 -4.31
C LYS A 382 31.64 35.21 -5.39
N GLU A 383 31.20 34.29 -6.23
CA GLU A 383 32.04 33.59 -7.24
C GLU A 383 31.44 33.60 -8.65
N TRP A 384 31.04 34.76 -9.15
CA TRP A 384 30.70 34.85 -10.56
C TRP A 384 31.75 35.67 -11.32
N ASN A 385 32.90 35.06 -11.63
CA ASN A 385 33.86 35.58 -12.58
C ASN A 385 33.38 35.25 -14.00
N GLY A 386 32.85 36.25 -14.67
CA GLY A 386 32.80 36.47 -16.11
C GLY A 386 32.76 35.25 -17.04
N ILE A 387 31.59 34.58 -17.15
CA ILE A 387 31.31 33.80 -18.35
C ILE A 387 30.57 34.70 -19.30
N THR A 388 31.33 35.36 -20.17
CA THR A 388 30.80 36.07 -21.35
C THR A 388 30.15 35.06 -22.28
N GLY A 389 28.99 35.38 -22.83
CA GLY A 389 28.09 34.52 -23.61
C GLY A 389 28.64 33.90 -24.91
N ARG A 390 29.95 33.61 -24.99
CA ARG A 390 30.59 32.84 -26.08
C ARG A 390 30.86 31.37 -25.71
N GLY A 391 30.69 30.98 -24.44
CA GLY A 391 30.95 29.61 -23.97
C GLY A 391 29.76 28.65 -24.05
N MET A 392 28.53 29.15 -24.15
CA MET A 392 27.35 28.27 -24.19
C MET A 392 26.94 27.80 -25.59
N ALA A 393 27.37 28.53 -26.65
CA ALA A 393 27.12 28.07 -28.03
C ALA A 393 28.09 26.96 -28.50
N ALA A 394 29.25 26.79 -27.84
CA ALA A 394 30.22 25.75 -28.18
C ALA A 394 30.01 24.43 -27.44
N ALA A 395 29.23 24.40 -26.34
CA ALA A 395 28.94 23.18 -25.58
C ALA A 395 27.69 22.45 -26.10
N GLU A 396 26.82 23.08 -26.86
CA GLU A 396 25.66 22.42 -27.48
C GLU A 396 25.96 21.77 -28.84
N GLU A 397 27.09 22.08 -29.49
CA GLU A 397 27.48 21.45 -30.77
C GLU A 397 28.36 20.19 -30.58
N GLU A 398 29.02 19.97 -29.44
CA GLU A 398 29.84 18.78 -29.22
C GLU A 398 29.09 17.52 -28.70
N ASP A 399 27.86 17.67 -28.17
CA ASP A 399 27.11 16.53 -27.63
C ASP A 399 26.19 15.81 -28.66
N TYR A 400 26.14 16.28 -29.93
CA TYR A 400 25.27 15.69 -30.96
C TYR A 400 25.96 14.77 -31.97
N GLU A 401 27.30 14.63 -31.93
CA GLU A 401 28.03 13.83 -32.94
C GLU A 401 28.47 12.41 -32.52
N HIS A 402 28.21 11.97 -31.30
CA HIS A 402 28.61 10.63 -30.88
C HIS A 402 27.44 9.81 -30.31
N HIS A 403 26.49 9.35 -31.13
CA HIS A 403 25.79 8.07 -30.93
C HIS A 403 24.84 7.74 -32.10
N VAL A 404 25.38 7.27 -33.20
CA VAL A 404 24.65 6.47 -34.19
C VAL A 404 25.28 5.08 -34.18
N PRO A 405 24.61 4.01 -33.74
CA PRO A 405 25.10 2.65 -33.93
C PRO A 405 24.81 2.23 -35.36
N GLN A 406 25.85 1.97 -36.12
CA GLN A 406 25.76 1.27 -37.40
C GLN A 406 25.37 -0.20 -37.15
N HIS A 407 24.17 -0.57 -37.58
CA HIS A 407 23.85 -1.97 -37.88
C HIS A 407 24.25 -2.28 -39.30
N GLN A 408 25.28 -3.13 -39.47
CA GLN A 408 25.51 -3.87 -40.70
C GLN A 408 25.51 -5.37 -40.41
N LYS A 409 24.66 -6.04 -41.20
CA LYS A 409 24.57 -7.46 -41.61
C LYS A 409 24.18 -8.47 -40.55
#